data_bbaaaa8bcbb6d7f3d8d162a6d8d22589
#
_entry.id   bbaaaa8bcbb6d7f3d8d162a6d8d22589
#
_cell.length_a   1.000
_cell.length_b   1.000
_cell.length_c   1.000
_cell.angle_alpha   90.00
_cell.angle_beta   90.00
_cell.angle_gamma   90.00
#
_symmetry.space_group_name_H-M   'P 1'
#
loop_
_entity.id
_entity.type
_entity.pdbx_description
1 polymer ?
#
loop_
_entity_poly.entity_id
_entity_poly.type
_entity_poly.pdbx_seq_one_letter_code
_entity_poly.pdbx_strand_id
1 'polypeptide(L)'
;MTARHEEIADELRRAIDREEYTVGSRLPSESELAAHYGVSRGTVRQAVAALTSEGLIGSRQGARRVVLASRRSQSFEELRSFAQWARAMGREATGHVVTQEYRPATHEDAVRLQLPIGTQVLHVLRLRGLDGEPVLLERTVYADWISPAVESIEPECASVTQRLYDDTGLVFAYGEHIIDAVAAGAQDAELLGVRRTSPLLRVRRVTTTREGRPVEWSDDRYRSDAVSFSVHNSIGNNALARKTAE
;
A
#
# COMPACT_ATOMS: atom_id res chain seq x y z
N MET A 1 -6.77 -9.04 27.47
CA MET A 1 -7.86 -8.04 27.62
C MET A 1 -7.40 -6.79 26.86
N THR A 2 -8.08 -6.45 25.78
CA THR A 2 -7.80 -5.25 24.98
C THR A 2 -8.11 -4.01 25.84
N ALA A 3 -7.28 -3.00 25.79
CA ALA A 3 -7.50 -1.79 26.59
C ALA A 3 -8.71 -1.01 26.05
N ARG A 4 -9.53 -0.42 26.91
CA ARG A 4 -10.79 0.24 26.52
C ARG A 4 -10.61 1.35 25.48
N HIS A 5 -9.46 2.03 25.45
CA HIS A 5 -9.15 3.04 24.43
C HIS A 5 -8.88 2.42 23.05
N GLU A 6 -8.35 1.19 22.99
CA GLU A 6 -8.14 0.46 21.73
C GLU A 6 -9.48 0.02 21.12
N GLU A 7 -10.43 -0.45 21.95
CA GLU A 7 -11.79 -0.78 21.49
C GLU A 7 -12.49 0.44 20.88
N ILE A 8 -12.37 1.60 21.52
CA ILE A 8 -12.94 2.87 21.01
C ILE A 8 -12.24 3.30 19.72
N ALA A 9 -10.92 3.17 19.64
CA ALA A 9 -10.19 3.46 18.41
C ALA A 9 -10.67 2.56 17.26
N ASP A 10 -10.89 1.26 17.53
CA ASP A 10 -11.40 0.32 16.54
C ASP A 10 -12.83 0.63 16.10
N GLU A 11 -13.70 1.08 16.99
CA GLU A 11 -15.07 1.48 16.64
C GLU A 11 -15.09 2.75 15.79
N LEU A 12 -14.33 3.77 16.18
CA LEU A 12 -14.20 5.00 15.40
C LEU A 12 -13.58 4.74 14.02
N ARG A 13 -12.61 3.85 13.94
CA ARG A 13 -11.98 3.43 12.69
C ARG A 13 -13.02 2.77 11.77
N ARG A 14 -13.82 1.84 12.29
CA ARG A 14 -14.92 1.22 11.54
C ARG A 14 -15.99 2.22 11.11
N ALA A 15 -16.31 3.22 11.93
CA ALA A 15 -17.27 4.28 11.58
C ALA A 15 -16.76 5.17 10.44
N ILE A 16 -15.45 5.49 10.44
CA ILE A 16 -14.80 6.18 9.32
C ILE A 16 -14.81 5.32 8.05
N ASP A 17 -14.50 4.03 8.16
CA ASP A 17 -14.50 3.11 7.03
C ASP A 17 -15.89 2.88 6.43
N ARG A 18 -16.97 2.96 7.24
CA ARG A 18 -18.37 2.91 6.78
C ARG A 18 -18.91 4.26 6.31
N GLU A 19 -18.06 5.29 6.25
CA GLU A 19 -18.43 6.66 5.84
C GLU A 19 -19.45 7.34 6.78
N GLU A 20 -19.64 6.83 7.99
CA GLU A 20 -20.40 7.54 9.03
C GLU A 20 -19.71 8.87 9.40
N TYR A 21 -18.38 8.89 9.29
CA TYR A 21 -17.54 10.09 9.29
C TYR A 21 -16.74 10.14 8.00
N THR A 22 -17.19 10.94 7.04
CA THR A 22 -16.53 11.08 5.73
C THR A 22 -15.23 11.88 5.82
N VAL A 23 -14.31 11.66 4.88
CA VAL A 23 -13.07 12.45 4.77
C VAL A 23 -13.42 13.95 4.63
N GLY A 24 -12.78 14.79 5.45
CA GLY A 24 -13.07 16.22 5.56
C GLY A 24 -14.17 16.56 6.58
N SER A 25 -14.95 15.59 7.07
CA SER A 25 -15.94 15.82 8.12
C SER A 25 -15.29 16.00 9.49
N ARG A 26 -16.03 16.62 10.41
CA ARG A 26 -15.58 16.81 11.79
C ARG A 26 -16.00 15.64 12.64
N LEU A 27 -15.09 15.13 13.46
CA LEU A 27 -15.42 14.20 14.53
C LEU A 27 -16.12 14.93 15.69
N PRO A 28 -16.99 14.23 16.43
CA PRO A 28 -17.50 14.73 17.69
C PRO A 28 -16.36 15.11 18.65
N SER A 29 -16.61 16.06 19.53
CA SER A 29 -15.62 16.47 20.55
C SER A 29 -15.26 15.34 21.50
N GLU A 30 -14.09 15.42 22.14
CA GLU A 30 -13.68 14.45 23.16
C GLU A 30 -14.74 14.29 24.28
N SER A 31 -15.50 15.36 24.56
CA SER A 31 -16.58 15.33 25.53
C SER A 31 -17.81 14.57 25.06
N GLU A 32 -18.18 14.77 23.79
CA GLU A 32 -19.32 14.08 23.19
C GLU A 32 -19.00 12.59 23.03
N LEU A 33 -17.78 12.25 22.60
CA LEU A 33 -17.34 10.86 22.52
C LEU A 33 -17.23 10.20 23.91
N ALA A 34 -16.74 10.92 24.92
CA ALA A 34 -16.68 10.41 26.29
C ALA A 34 -18.07 10.08 26.85
N ALA A 35 -19.06 10.96 26.59
CA ALA A 35 -20.44 10.69 26.92
C ALA A 35 -21.04 9.52 26.16
N HIS A 36 -20.77 9.43 24.84
CA HIS A 36 -21.29 8.37 23.99
C HIS A 36 -20.77 6.99 24.41
N TYR A 37 -19.47 6.88 24.71
CA TYR A 37 -18.84 5.61 25.09
C TYR A 37 -18.87 5.32 26.61
N GLY A 38 -19.36 6.23 27.41
CA GLY A 38 -19.43 6.07 28.88
C GLY A 38 -18.05 5.97 29.55
N VAL A 39 -17.04 6.73 29.04
CA VAL A 39 -15.65 6.68 29.50
C VAL A 39 -15.12 8.07 29.87
N SER A 40 -13.91 8.10 30.45
CA SER A 40 -13.23 9.37 30.72
C SER A 40 -12.75 10.04 29.41
N ARG A 41 -12.63 11.40 29.44
CA ARG A 41 -12.03 12.17 28.35
C ARG A 41 -10.57 11.71 28.06
N GLY A 42 -9.85 11.26 29.09
CA GLY A 42 -8.49 10.73 28.96
C GLY A 42 -8.44 9.48 28.09
N THR A 43 -9.40 8.56 28.27
CA THR A 43 -9.54 7.33 27.48
C THR A 43 -9.85 7.66 26.02
N VAL A 44 -10.77 8.59 25.76
CA VAL A 44 -11.07 9.07 24.40
C VAL A 44 -9.86 9.73 23.77
N ARG A 45 -9.11 10.54 24.53
CA ARG A 45 -7.90 11.20 24.03
C ARG A 45 -6.84 10.19 23.58
N GLN A 46 -6.67 9.09 24.31
CA GLN A 46 -5.76 8.00 23.91
C GLN A 46 -6.24 7.32 22.62
N ALA A 47 -7.54 6.99 22.52
CA ALA A 47 -8.13 6.43 21.30
C ALA A 47 -7.92 7.36 20.08
N VAL A 48 -8.21 8.64 20.26
CA VAL A 48 -8.06 9.64 19.19
C VAL A 48 -6.58 9.90 18.87
N ALA A 49 -5.66 9.81 19.85
CA ALA A 49 -4.23 9.91 19.62
C ALA A 49 -3.72 8.73 18.74
N ALA A 50 -4.24 7.52 18.98
CA ALA A 50 -3.94 6.37 18.13
C ALA A 50 -4.38 6.61 16.67
N LEU A 51 -5.63 7.06 16.45
CA LEU A 51 -6.13 7.40 15.11
C LEU A 51 -5.38 8.57 14.47
N THR A 52 -4.86 9.49 15.27
CA THR A 52 -4.04 10.60 14.78
C THR A 52 -2.66 10.12 14.36
N SER A 53 -2.05 9.21 15.13
CA SER A 53 -0.77 8.58 14.75
C SER A 53 -0.90 7.69 13.51
N GLU A 54 -2.10 7.16 13.25
CA GLU A 54 -2.44 6.42 12.03
C GLU A 54 -2.77 7.33 10.84
N GLY A 55 -2.75 8.66 10.99
CA GLY A 55 -3.09 9.60 9.93
C GLY A 55 -4.58 9.68 9.56
N LEU A 56 -5.46 8.95 10.27
CA LEU A 56 -6.90 8.94 9.99
C LEU A 56 -7.58 10.24 10.43
N ILE A 57 -7.04 10.90 11.45
CA ILE A 57 -7.59 12.11 12.05
C ILE A 57 -6.49 13.17 12.22
N GLY A 58 -6.84 14.44 12.01
CA GLY A 58 -5.93 15.55 12.25
C GLY A 58 -6.64 16.78 12.84
N SER A 59 -5.86 17.72 13.40
CA SER A 59 -6.37 19.02 13.83
C SER A 59 -5.94 20.10 12.85
N ARG A 60 -6.88 20.89 12.35
CA ARG A 60 -6.58 22.19 11.72
C ARG A 60 -6.54 23.23 12.84
N GLN A 61 -5.42 23.97 12.96
CA GLN A 61 -5.15 25.07 13.90
C GLN A 61 -6.35 25.50 14.77
N GLY A 62 -6.39 25.04 16.05
CA GLY A 62 -7.41 25.45 17.04
C GLY A 62 -8.84 24.94 16.80
N ALA A 63 -9.08 24.12 15.78
CA ALA A 63 -10.39 23.60 15.41
C ALA A 63 -10.58 22.13 15.83
N ARG A 64 -11.86 21.71 15.89
CA ARG A 64 -12.27 20.32 16.08
C ARG A 64 -11.55 19.38 15.12
N ARG A 65 -11.28 18.16 15.56
CA ARG A 65 -10.59 17.13 14.78
C ARG A 65 -11.38 16.76 13.54
N VAL A 66 -10.67 16.60 12.43
CA VAL A 66 -11.23 16.32 11.11
C VAL A 66 -10.73 14.96 10.64
N VAL A 67 -11.58 14.18 10.01
CA VAL A 67 -11.19 12.94 9.32
C VAL A 67 -10.32 13.31 8.12
N LEU A 68 -9.09 12.83 8.09
CA LEU A 68 -8.12 13.10 7.03
C LEU A 68 -8.10 12.00 5.97
N ALA A 69 -8.30 10.75 6.41
CA ALA A 69 -8.31 9.59 5.54
C ALA A 69 -9.33 8.56 6.04
N SER A 70 -9.83 7.71 5.17
CA SER A 70 -10.43 6.43 5.53
C SER A 70 -9.44 5.33 5.16
N ARG A 71 -9.57 4.13 5.73
CA ARG A 71 -8.76 2.97 5.31
C ARG A 71 -9.01 2.55 3.87
N ARG A 72 -10.05 3.11 3.22
CA ARG A 72 -10.31 2.94 1.79
C ARG A 72 -9.28 3.67 0.91
N SER A 73 -8.56 4.68 1.44
CA SER A 73 -7.42 5.28 0.77
C SER A 73 -6.13 4.66 1.31
N GLN A 74 -5.31 4.09 0.45
CA GLN A 74 -3.98 3.63 0.84
C GLN A 74 -3.15 4.87 1.22
N SER A 75 -2.76 4.98 2.48
CA SER A 75 -1.72 5.93 2.89
C SER A 75 -0.38 5.41 2.41
N PHE A 76 0.43 6.25 1.76
CA PHE A 76 1.82 5.92 1.42
C PHE A 76 2.73 5.79 2.65
N GLU A 77 2.25 6.14 3.82
CA GLU A 77 2.95 5.96 5.09
C GLU A 77 2.96 4.51 5.59
N GLU A 78 2.10 3.65 5.02
CA GLU A 78 2.04 2.23 5.35
C GLU A 78 2.38 1.39 4.10
N LEU A 79 3.45 0.57 4.20
CA LEU A 79 3.81 -0.42 3.19
C LEU A 79 2.85 -1.62 3.25
N ARG A 80 1.58 -1.39 2.89
CA ARG A 80 0.60 -2.48 2.78
C ARG A 80 0.72 -3.16 1.43
N SER A 81 0.66 -4.48 1.45
CA SER A 81 0.50 -5.23 0.20
C SER A 81 -0.87 -4.94 -0.42
N PHE A 82 -0.98 -5.14 -1.74
CA PHE A 82 -2.25 -5.02 -2.46
C PHE A 82 -3.38 -5.83 -1.79
N ALA A 83 -3.09 -7.06 -1.34
CA ALA A 83 -4.06 -7.90 -0.67
C ALA A 83 -4.50 -7.36 0.71
N GLN A 84 -3.57 -6.78 1.48
CA GLN A 84 -3.91 -6.14 2.74
C GLN A 84 -4.79 -4.90 2.54
N TRP A 85 -4.47 -4.11 1.50
CA TRP A 85 -5.28 -2.97 1.10
C TRP A 85 -6.69 -3.37 0.66
N ALA A 86 -6.84 -4.37 -0.23
CA ALA A 86 -8.14 -4.87 -0.66
C ALA A 86 -8.98 -5.39 0.52
N ARG A 87 -8.36 -6.18 1.41
CA ARG A 87 -9.03 -6.70 2.62
C ARG A 87 -9.49 -5.58 3.53
N ALA A 88 -8.72 -4.50 3.69
CA ALA A 88 -9.11 -3.34 4.48
C ALA A 88 -10.35 -2.63 3.91
N MET A 89 -10.59 -2.74 2.59
CA MET A 89 -11.80 -2.26 1.92
C MET A 89 -12.96 -3.28 1.90
N GLY A 90 -12.78 -4.46 2.51
CA GLY A 90 -13.77 -5.53 2.44
C GLY A 90 -13.90 -6.17 1.05
N ARG A 91 -12.85 -6.04 0.20
CA ARG A 91 -12.82 -6.61 -1.15
C ARG A 91 -11.90 -7.84 -1.22
N GLU A 92 -12.20 -8.75 -2.13
CA GLU A 92 -11.38 -9.92 -2.38
C GLU A 92 -10.25 -9.58 -3.35
N ALA A 93 -8.99 -9.82 -2.90
CA ALA A 93 -7.82 -9.68 -3.76
C ALA A 93 -7.46 -11.02 -4.36
N THR A 94 -7.26 -11.06 -5.67
CA THR A 94 -6.70 -12.20 -6.38
C THR A 94 -5.28 -11.90 -6.86
N GLY A 95 -4.49 -12.95 -7.11
CA GLY A 95 -3.16 -12.84 -7.68
C GLY A 95 -2.84 -14.10 -8.47
N HIS A 96 -2.33 -13.92 -9.68
CA HIS A 96 -1.92 -15.02 -10.56
C HIS A 96 -0.58 -14.69 -11.21
N VAL A 97 0.36 -15.62 -11.17
CA VAL A 97 1.65 -15.50 -11.86
C VAL A 97 1.45 -15.76 -13.35
N VAL A 98 1.72 -14.75 -14.18
CA VAL A 98 1.67 -14.85 -15.64
C VAL A 98 2.99 -15.41 -16.17
N THR A 99 4.12 -14.88 -15.67
CA THR A 99 5.46 -15.38 -15.97
C THR A 99 6.36 -15.29 -14.75
N GLN A 100 7.25 -16.26 -14.61
CA GLN A 100 8.28 -16.29 -13.57
C GLN A 100 9.53 -16.91 -14.13
N GLU A 101 10.64 -16.15 -14.16
CA GLU A 101 11.87 -16.63 -14.78
C GLU A 101 13.10 -15.94 -14.20
N TYR A 102 14.21 -16.67 -14.14
CA TYR A 102 15.52 -16.08 -13.83
C TYR A 102 16.11 -15.43 -15.09
N ARG A 103 16.61 -14.21 -14.89
CA ARG A 103 17.33 -13.46 -15.93
C ARG A 103 18.58 -12.81 -15.34
N PRO A 104 19.64 -12.59 -16.15
CA PRO A 104 20.74 -11.74 -15.72
C PRO A 104 20.26 -10.31 -15.43
N ALA A 105 20.64 -9.76 -14.28
CA ALA A 105 20.32 -8.40 -13.89
C ALA A 105 20.79 -7.39 -14.95
N THR A 106 19.88 -6.59 -15.45
CA THR A 106 20.17 -5.45 -16.30
C THR A 106 20.90 -4.35 -15.50
N HIS A 107 21.33 -3.28 -16.19
CA HIS A 107 21.90 -2.14 -15.49
C HIS A 107 20.90 -1.53 -14.48
N GLU A 108 19.62 -1.41 -14.85
CA GLU A 108 18.57 -0.89 -13.96
C GLU A 108 18.36 -1.80 -12.75
N ASP A 109 18.25 -3.12 -12.95
CA ASP A 109 18.12 -4.09 -11.86
C ASP A 109 19.29 -4.00 -10.90
N ALA A 110 20.51 -3.96 -11.44
CA ALA A 110 21.75 -3.90 -10.68
C ALA A 110 21.83 -2.64 -9.78
N VAL A 111 21.46 -1.49 -10.33
CA VAL A 111 21.43 -0.23 -9.58
C VAL A 111 20.38 -0.26 -8.48
N ARG A 112 19.15 -0.69 -8.80
CA ARG A 112 18.02 -0.68 -7.85
C ARG A 112 18.18 -1.72 -6.74
N LEU A 113 18.69 -2.90 -7.07
CA LEU A 113 18.90 -3.99 -6.13
C LEU A 113 20.29 -3.99 -5.49
N GLN A 114 21.17 -3.05 -5.87
CA GLN A 114 22.56 -2.94 -5.40
C GLN A 114 23.34 -4.25 -5.61
N LEU A 115 23.20 -4.84 -6.79
CA LEU A 115 23.82 -6.09 -7.20
C LEU A 115 24.81 -5.86 -8.37
N PRO A 116 25.78 -6.76 -8.58
CA PRO A 116 26.58 -6.75 -9.80
C PRO A 116 25.69 -6.97 -11.06
N ILE A 117 26.04 -6.29 -12.15
CA ILE A 117 25.37 -6.52 -13.45
C ILE A 117 25.54 -7.99 -13.84
N GLY A 118 24.48 -8.62 -14.33
CA GLY A 118 24.49 -10.03 -14.74
C GLY A 118 24.23 -11.03 -13.61
N THR A 119 24.11 -10.59 -12.35
CA THR A 119 23.63 -11.46 -11.28
C THR A 119 22.26 -12.05 -11.64
N GLN A 120 22.06 -13.36 -11.41
CA GLN A 120 20.77 -13.99 -11.68
C GLN A 120 19.71 -13.48 -10.69
N VAL A 121 18.67 -12.84 -11.20
CA VAL A 121 17.55 -12.28 -10.46
C VAL A 121 16.23 -12.85 -10.96
N LEU A 122 15.23 -12.96 -10.09
CA LEU A 122 13.93 -13.53 -10.44
C LEU A 122 12.98 -12.41 -10.91
N HIS A 123 12.59 -12.48 -12.18
CA HIS A 123 11.56 -11.62 -12.76
C HIS A 123 10.20 -12.31 -12.65
N VAL A 124 9.23 -11.63 -12.06
CA VAL A 124 7.87 -12.12 -11.89
C VAL A 124 6.88 -11.10 -12.44
N LEU A 125 6.04 -11.54 -13.37
CA LEU A 125 4.86 -10.79 -13.83
C LEU A 125 3.63 -11.43 -13.20
N ARG A 126 2.87 -10.63 -12.45
CA ARG A 126 1.63 -11.06 -11.81
C ARG A 126 0.46 -10.19 -12.25
N LEU A 127 -0.65 -10.85 -12.52
CA LEU A 127 -1.95 -10.20 -12.69
C LEU A 127 -2.68 -10.19 -11.35
N ARG A 128 -3.12 -9.01 -10.93
CA ARG A 128 -3.86 -8.83 -9.68
C ARG A 128 -5.26 -8.33 -9.97
N GLY A 129 -6.22 -8.88 -9.24
CA GLY A 129 -7.63 -8.52 -9.38
C GLY A 129 -8.26 -8.08 -8.06
N LEU A 130 -9.39 -7.39 -8.18
CA LEU A 130 -10.32 -7.08 -7.11
C LEU A 130 -11.70 -7.61 -7.48
N ASP A 131 -12.26 -8.49 -6.62
CA ASP A 131 -13.58 -9.12 -6.83
C ASP A 131 -13.70 -9.79 -8.22
N GLY A 132 -12.63 -10.43 -8.67
CA GLY A 132 -12.55 -11.12 -9.96
C GLY A 132 -12.14 -10.25 -11.17
N GLU A 133 -12.13 -8.91 -11.03
CA GLU A 133 -11.77 -8.00 -12.12
C GLU A 133 -10.27 -7.67 -12.11
N PRO A 134 -9.57 -7.79 -13.26
CA PRO A 134 -8.17 -7.38 -13.38
C PRO A 134 -7.99 -5.89 -13.12
N VAL A 135 -7.06 -5.51 -12.24
CA VAL A 135 -6.83 -4.10 -11.89
C VAL A 135 -5.38 -3.68 -11.90
N LEU A 136 -4.44 -4.63 -11.80
CA LEU A 136 -3.03 -4.34 -11.63
C LEU A 136 -2.15 -5.40 -12.30
N LEU A 137 -1.12 -4.96 -13.01
CA LEU A 137 0.01 -5.78 -13.41
C LEU A 137 1.22 -5.40 -12.56
N GLU A 138 1.68 -6.34 -11.74
CA GLU A 138 2.92 -6.23 -10.97
C GLU A 138 4.07 -6.82 -11.79
N ARG A 139 5.07 -6.01 -12.13
CA ARG A 139 6.35 -6.43 -12.71
C ARG A 139 7.41 -6.28 -11.65
N THR A 140 7.75 -7.37 -10.99
CA THR A 140 8.67 -7.35 -9.85
C THR A 140 9.95 -8.10 -10.19
N VAL A 141 11.07 -7.53 -9.82
CA VAL A 141 12.40 -8.17 -9.86
C VAL A 141 12.86 -8.35 -8.42
N TYR A 142 13.03 -9.59 -8.01
CA TYR A 142 13.52 -9.95 -6.70
C TYR A 142 15.03 -10.13 -6.70
N ALA A 143 15.69 -9.63 -5.65
CA ALA A 143 17.12 -9.81 -5.45
C ALA A 143 17.48 -11.29 -5.36
N ASP A 144 18.68 -11.65 -5.78
CA ASP A 144 19.20 -13.01 -5.84
C ASP A 144 19.01 -13.80 -4.55
N TRP A 145 19.27 -13.15 -3.40
CA TRP A 145 19.24 -13.78 -2.09
C TRP A 145 17.83 -14.18 -1.62
N ILE A 146 16.76 -13.53 -2.13
CA ILE A 146 15.36 -13.85 -1.77
C ILE A 146 14.64 -14.63 -2.87
N SER A 147 15.16 -14.62 -4.09
CA SER A 147 14.57 -15.27 -5.27
C SER A 147 14.16 -16.73 -5.03
N PRO A 148 14.97 -17.60 -4.38
CA PRO A 148 14.55 -18.99 -4.15
C PRO A 148 13.33 -19.11 -3.23
N ALA A 149 13.19 -18.22 -2.22
CA ALA A 149 12.03 -18.23 -1.35
C ALA A 149 10.76 -17.76 -2.10
N VAL A 150 10.89 -16.75 -2.98
CA VAL A 150 9.78 -16.30 -3.82
C VAL A 150 9.36 -17.35 -4.83
N GLU A 151 10.32 -18.03 -5.47
CA GLU A 151 10.06 -19.09 -6.45
C GLU A 151 9.24 -20.25 -5.87
N SER A 152 9.39 -20.54 -4.58
CA SER A 152 8.65 -21.60 -3.89
C SER A 152 7.22 -21.24 -3.51
N ILE A 153 6.80 -19.99 -3.70
CA ILE A 153 5.45 -19.52 -3.37
C ILE A 153 4.47 -19.95 -4.45
N GLU A 154 3.29 -20.42 -4.03
CA GLU A 154 2.22 -20.82 -4.95
C GLU A 154 1.83 -19.68 -5.90
N PRO A 155 1.64 -19.96 -7.21
CA PRO A 155 1.36 -18.94 -8.22
C PRO A 155 0.12 -18.08 -7.93
N GLU A 156 -0.89 -18.64 -7.28
CA GLU A 156 -2.16 -17.98 -6.93
C GLU A 156 -2.10 -17.28 -5.56
N CYS A 157 -0.94 -17.25 -4.92
CA CYS A 157 -0.78 -16.60 -3.60
C CYS A 157 -1.28 -15.16 -3.63
N ALA A 158 -2.21 -14.83 -2.75
CA ALA A 158 -2.79 -13.47 -2.69
C ALA A 158 -1.79 -12.40 -2.22
N SER A 159 -0.73 -12.76 -1.48
CA SER A 159 0.28 -11.80 -1.00
C SER A 159 1.63 -12.47 -0.81
N VAL A 160 2.56 -12.23 -1.73
CA VAL A 160 3.96 -12.68 -1.62
C VAL A 160 4.62 -12.10 -0.36
N THR A 161 4.42 -10.82 -0.09
CA THR A 161 4.99 -10.15 1.10
C THR A 161 4.54 -10.81 2.40
N GLN A 162 3.24 -11.14 2.53
CA GLN A 162 2.73 -11.82 3.72
C GLN A 162 3.30 -13.24 3.82
N ARG A 163 3.34 -13.96 2.70
CA ARG A 163 3.88 -15.32 2.67
C ARG A 163 5.36 -15.36 3.07
N LEU A 164 6.17 -14.45 2.54
CA LEU A 164 7.57 -14.33 2.93
C LEU A 164 7.73 -14.00 4.42
N TYR A 165 6.85 -13.13 4.96
CA TYR A 165 6.85 -12.87 6.39
C TYR A 165 6.51 -14.12 7.22
N ASP A 166 5.49 -14.86 6.82
CA ASP A 166 5.04 -16.07 7.54
C ASP A 166 6.11 -17.18 7.50
N ASP A 167 6.79 -17.35 6.36
CA ASP A 167 7.77 -18.40 6.15
C ASP A 167 9.16 -18.07 6.69
N THR A 168 9.58 -16.81 6.63
CA THR A 168 10.98 -16.40 6.90
C THR A 168 11.12 -15.32 7.95
N GLY A 169 10.02 -14.69 8.39
CA GLY A 169 10.04 -13.53 9.26
C GLY A 169 10.50 -12.23 8.55
N LEU A 170 10.66 -12.25 7.20
CA LEU A 170 11.13 -11.10 6.45
C LEU A 170 10.13 -9.95 6.51
N VAL A 171 10.59 -8.79 6.97
CA VAL A 171 9.81 -7.55 6.99
C VAL A 171 10.27 -6.63 5.86
N PHE A 172 9.35 -6.24 4.99
CA PHE A 172 9.54 -5.16 4.03
C PHE A 172 9.36 -3.84 4.80
N ALA A 173 10.49 -3.20 5.12
CA ALA A 173 10.51 -2.13 6.13
C ALA A 173 10.43 -0.72 5.53
N TYR A 174 11.07 -0.50 4.38
CA TYR A 174 11.12 0.80 3.72
C TYR A 174 10.81 0.62 2.24
N GLY A 175 10.14 1.62 1.65
CA GLY A 175 9.84 1.65 0.23
C GLY A 175 9.88 3.08 -0.31
N GLU A 176 10.64 3.31 -1.38
CA GLU A 176 10.51 4.52 -2.21
C GLU A 176 9.51 4.24 -3.33
N HIS A 177 8.51 5.12 -3.49
CA HIS A 177 7.49 5.01 -4.53
C HIS A 177 7.59 6.22 -5.47
N ILE A 178 7.65 5.96 -6.76
CA ILE A 178 7.56 6.98 -7.81
C ILE A 178 6.29 6.69 -8.61
N ILE A 179 5.38 7.68 -8.65
CA ILE A 179 4.09 7.54 -9.32
C ILE A 179 4.05 8.47 -10.50
N ASP A 180 3.76 7.90 -11.67
CA ASP A 180 3.54 8.63 -12.91
C ASP A 180 2.45 7.97 -13.75
N ALA A 181 2.22 8.43 -14.96
CA ALA A 181 1.24 7.89 -15.89
C ALA A 181 1.93 7.36 -17.14
N VAL A 182 1.44 6.22 -17.64
CA VAL A 182 1.91 5.62 -18.90
C VAL A 182 0.73 5.19 -19.75
N ALA A 183 0.95 5.06 -21.05
CA ALA A 183 -0.01 4.46 -21.95
C ALA A 183 0.10 2.92 -21.89
N ALA A 184 -1.04 2.22 -21.92
CA ALA A 184 -1.09 0.77 -21.96
C ALA A 184 -0.40 0.25 -23.23
N GLY A 185 0.62 -0.60 -23.06
CA GLY A 185 1.23 -1.37 -24.14
C GLY A 185 0.33 -2.55 -24.59
N ALA A 186 0.82 -3.35 -25.51
CA ALA A 186 0.06 -4.52 -26.01
C ALA A 186 -0.24 -5.53 -24.89
N GLN A 187 0.78 -5.90 -24.11
CA GLN A 187 0.65 -6.85 -22.99
C GLN A 187 -0.25 -6.29 -21.87
N ASP A 188 -0.11 -4.97 -21.54
CA ASP A 188 -0.95 -4.34 -20.54
C ASP A 188 -2.41 -4.37 -20.96
N ALA A 189 -2.69 -4.03 -22.24
CA ALA A 189 -4.03 -3.99 -22.79
C ALA A 189 -4.70 -5.37 -22.76
N GLU A 190 -3.97 -6.40 -23.14
CA GLU A 190 -4.44 -7.78 -23.16
C GLU A 190 -4.75 -8.29 -21.75
N LEU A 191 -3.79 -8.18 -20.82
CA LEU A 191 -3.92 -8.74 -19.49
C LEU A 191 -4.87 -7.95 -18.58
N LEU A 192 -4.94 -6.62 -18.71
CA LEU A 192 -5.84 -5.77 -17.93
C LEU A 192 -7.24 -5.62 -18.55
N GLY A 193 -7.46 -6.14 -19.76
CA GLY A 193 -8.75 -5.98 -20.45
C GLY A 193 -9.06 -4.54 -20.85
N VAL A 194 -8.04 -3.71 -21.13
CA VAL A 194 -8.21 -2.32 -21.55
C VAL A 194 -7.78 -2.11 -23.00
N ARG A 195 -8.11 -0.98 -23.60
CA ARG A 195 -7.62 -0.65 -24.95
C ARG A 195 -6.13 -0.28 -24.92
N ARG A 196 -5.40 -0.59 -25.99
CA ARG A 196 -4.04 -0.06 -26.18
C ARG A 196 -4.07 1.46 -26.07
N THR A 197 -3.04 2.03 -25.48
CA THR A 197 -2.92 3.46 -25.17
C THR A 197 -3.87 4.00 -24.09
N SER A 198 -4.72 3.16 -23.46
CA SER A 198 -5.44 3.58 -22.26
C SER A 198 -4.47 4.10 -21.20
N PRO A 199 -4.81 5.17 -20.47
CA PRO A 199 -3.96 5.67 -19.40
C PRO A 199 -3.91 4.68 -18.24
N LEU A 200 -2.71 4.37 -17.79
CA LEU A 200 -2.44 3.58 -16.58
C LEU A 200 -1.67 4.43 -15.57
N LEU A 201 -1.96 4.26 -14.30
CA LEU A 201 -1.08 4.74 -13.24
C LEU A 201 0.08 3.77 -13.08
N ARG A 202 1.31 4.28 -13.21
CA ARG A 202 2.52 3.49 -12.96
C ARG A 202 3.08 3.84 -11.58
N VAL A 203 3.37 2.81 -10.80
CA VAL A 203 4.07 2.93 -9.53
C VAL A 203 5.37 2.13 -9.63
N ARG A 204 6.51 2.83 -9.61
CA ARG A 204 7.82 2.18 -9.48
C ARG A 204 8.23 2.20 -8.02
N ARG A 205 8.64 1.04 -7.52
CA ARG A 205 8.94 0.87 -6.11
C ARG A 205 10.26 0.12 -5.92
N VAL A 206 11.06 0.56 -4.97
CA VAL A 206 12.18 -0.23 -4.41
C VAL A 206 11.88 -0.47 -2.95
N THR A 207 11.94 -1.72 -2.52
CA THR A 207 11.66 -2.10 -1.14
C THR A 207 12.89 -2.70 -0.47
N THR A 208 13.14 -2.34 0.79
CA THR A 208 14.32 -2.81 1.53
C THR A 208 13.92 -3.40 2.88
N THR A 209 14.82 -4.23 3.45
CA THR A 209 14.76 -4.68 4.84
C THR A 209 14.99 -3.53 5.82
N ARG A 210 14.87 -3.80 7.13
CA ARG A 210 15.20 -2.83 8.19
C ARG A 210 16.67 -2.38 8.16
N GLU A 211 17.55 -3.24 7.69
CA GLU A 211 18.99 -2.98 7.55
C GLU A 211 19.32 -2.24 6.24
N GLY A 212 18.32 -1.93 5.42
CA GLY A 212 18.46 -1.24 4.14
C GLY A 212 18.89 -2.14 2.98
N ARG A 213 18.87 -3.48 3.12
CA ARG A 213 19.19 -4.40 2.03
C ARG A 213 18.02 -4.46 1.06
N PRO A 214 18.23 -4.22 -0.25
CA PRO A 214 17.16 -4.33 -1.24
C PRO A 214 16.58 -5.75 -1.31
N VAL A 215 15.25 -5.84 -1.36
CA VAL A 215 14.48 -7.08 -1.49
C VAL A 215 13.98 -7.23 -2.90
N GLU A 216 13.32 -6.17 -3.40
CA GLU A 216 12.68 -6.13 -4.71
C GLU A 216 12.67 -4.72 -5.27
N TRP A 217 12.53 -4.63 -6.59
CA TRP A 217 12.01 -3.44 -7.22
C TRP A 217 10.89 -3.81 -8.21
N SER A 218 9.93 -2.91 -8.42
CA SER A 218 8.79 -3.17 -9.29
C SER A 218 8.41 -1.98 -10.17
N ASP A 219 7.81 -2.31 -11.34
CA ASP A 219 7.07 -1.40 -12.24
C ASP A 219 5.63 -1.89 -12.30
N ASP A 220 4.80 -1.35 -11.42
CA ASP A 220 3.42 -1.75 -11.21
C ASP A 220 2.50 -0.85 -12.04
N ARG A 221 1.54 -1.43 -12.77
CA ARG A 221 0.64 -0.70 -13.65
C ARG A 221 -0.80 -0.95 -13.29
N TYR A 222 -1.45 0.08 -12.78
CA TYR A 222 -2.83 0.05 -12.31
C TYR A 222 -3.76 0.62 -13.38
N ARG A 223 -4.94 0.02 -13.51
CA ARG A 223 -6.04 0.65 -14.23
C ARG A 223 -6.44 1.94 -13.51
N SER A 224 -6.41 3.07 -14.23
CA SER A 224 -6.70 4.40 -13.67
C SER A 224 -8.18 4.62 -13.33
N ASP A 225 -9.07 3.77 -13.87
CA ASP A 225 -10.50 3.75 -13.55
C ASP A 225 -10.84 2.88 -12.32
N ALA A 226 -9.91 2.03 -11.87
CA ALA A 226 -10.14 1.10 -10.77
C ALA A 226 -9.43 1.53 -9.46
N VAL A 227 -8.30 2.23 -9.55
CA VAL A 227 -7.47 2.59 -8.39
C VAL A 227 -7.03 4.05 -8.48
N SER A 228 -7.08 4.74 -7.33
CA SER A 228 -6.51 6.07 -7.15
C SER A 228 -5.62 6.11 -5.91
N PHE A 229 -4.59 6.95 -5.92
CA PHE A 229 -3.71 7.17 -4.78
C PHE A 229 -4.00 8.51 -4.15
N SER A 230 -4.19 8.54 -2.83
CA SER A 230 -4.45 9.75 -2.08
C SER A 230 -3.27 10.06 -1.15
N VAL A 231 -2.77 11.28 -1.22
CA VAL A 231 -1.68 11.76 -0.35
C VAL A 231 -2.19 12.92 0.48
N HIS A 232 -2.03 12.83 1.79
CA HIS A 232 -2.43 13.87 2.72
C HIS A 232 -1.21 14.68 3.16
N ASN A 233 -1.18 15.96 2.80
CA ASN A 233 -0.12 16.88 3.18
C ASN A 233 -0.59 17.83 4.30
N SER A 234 0.29 18.13 5.24
CA SER A 234 0.13 19.19 6.22
C SER A 234 1.31 20.17 6.14
N ILE A 235 1.16 21.37 6.71
CA ILE A 235 2.24 22.38 6.76
C ILE A 235 3.50 21.86 7.46
N GLY A 236 3.35 20.87 8.36
CA GLY A 236 4.45 20.28 9.16
C GLY A 236 4.95 18.93 8.65
N ASN A 237 4.29 18.30 7.68
CA ASN A 237 4.68 16.99 7.15
C ASN A 237 4.40 16.92 5.66
N ASN A 238 5.46 16.94 4.85
CA ASN A 238 5.36 16.90 3.39
C ASN A 238 5.96 15.57 2.90
N ALA A 239 5.10 14.55 2.79
CA ALA A 239 5.48 13.23 2.30
C ALA A 239 5.67 13.17 0.77
N LEU A 240 5.25 14.22 0.03
CA LEU A 240 5.29 14.25 -1.41
C LEU A 240 6.40 15.19 -1.92
N ALA A 241 7.38 14.65 -2.64
CA ALA A 241 8.34 15.42 -3.42
C ALA A 241 7.90 15.48 -4.90
N ARG A 242 8.04 16.65 -5.53
CA ARG A 242 7.90 16.80 -6.99
C ARG A 242 9.28 16.67 -7.62
N LYS A 243 9.41 15.74 -8.56
CA LYS A 243 10.63 15.60 -9.38
C LYS A 243 10.25 15.90 -10.84
N THR A 244 11.13 16.56 -11.59
CA THR A 244 10.99 16.67 -13.05
C THR A 244 11.19 15.30 -13.67
N ALA A 245 10.42 14.96 -14.70
CA ALA A 245 10.67 13.77 -15.50
C ALA A 245 12.03 13.91 -16.19
N GLU A 246 12.88 12.90 -16.07
CA GLU A 246 14.12 12.75 -16.82
C GLU A 246 13.85 12.16 -18.19
#